data_b34e06b3d35f1d7066a125d3b6b0c0cc
#
_entry.id   b34e06b3d35f1d7066a125d3b6b0c0cc
#
_cell.length_a   1.000
_cell.length_b   1.000
_cell.length_c   1.000
_cell.angle_alpha   90.00
_cell.angle_beta   90.00
_cell.angle_gamma   90.00
#
_symmetry.space_group_name_H-M   'P 1'
#
loop_
_entity.id
_entity.type
_entity.pdbx_description
1 polymer ?
#
loop_
_entity_poly.entity_id
_entity_poly.type
_entity_poly.pdbx_seq_one_letter_code
_entity_poly.pdbx_strand_id
1 'polypeptide(L)'
;MYKKLGLNGNALKIIACLSMLIDHARLMLFPAQSWMRYVGRLAFPIFAFTISEGCRYTKNKLKYFLLVFSFGVVCQIAYAVVYPNDIYLGILITFSFSILLIYSLEFLKKSLFEKSKPINKISSIALFLSLVLFCYFFTLKVRVDYGFMGIMLPVICSLLDFRKIKNFEKIDKLIFKKFALRLAFFFTLFKVICSI
;
A
#
# COMPACT_ATOMS: atom_id res chain seq x y z
N MET A 1 14.17 -4.80 -33.49
CA MET A 1 13.11 -3.90 -33.03
C MET A 1 12.36 -4.61 -31.90
N TYR A 2 12.92 -4.63 -30.67
CA TYR A 2 12.27 -5.27 -29.51
C TYR A 2 11.38 -4.22 -28.83
N LYS A 3 10.06 -4.34 -28.97
CA LYS A 3 9.09 -3.61 -28.19
C LYS A 3 9.33 -3.98 -26.71
N LYS A 4 9.80 -3.03 -25.90
CA LYS A 4 9.91 -3.18 -24.44
C LYS A 4 8.52 -3.49 -23.90
N LEU A 5 8.33 -4.68 -23.37
CA LEU A 5 7.21 -5.02 -22.49
C LEU A 5 7.44 -4.33 -21.13
N GLY A 6 7.48 -3.01 -21.14
CA GLY A 6 7.36 -2.23 -19.92
C GLY A 6 5.91 -2.29 -19.46
N LEU A 7 5.62 -3.00 -18.38
CA LEU A 7 4.30 -2.98 -17.75
C LEU A 7 3.96 -1.53 -17.41
N ASN A 8 3.06 -0.95 -18.20
CA ASN A 8 2.57 0.39 -17.98
C ASN A 8 1.84 0.42 -16.62
N GLY A 9 1.98 1.50 -15.85
CA GLY A 9 1.32 1.63 -14.54
C GLY A 9 -0.19 1.35 -14.58
N ASN A 10 -0.84 1.59 -15.73
CA ASN A 10 -2.24 1.24 -15.95
C ASN A 10 -2.45 -0.29 -16.08
N ALA A 11 -1.53 -1.00 -16.73
CA ALA A 11 -1.61 -2.46 -16.82
C ALA A 11 -1.49 -3.12 -15.43
N LEU A 12 -0.59 -2.61 -14.56
CA LEU A 12 -0.49 -3.07 -13.18
C LEU A 12 -1.78 -2.87 -12.40
N LYS A 13 -2.45 -1.72 -12.54
CA LYS A 13 -3.74 -1.45 -11.91
C LYS A 13 -4.83 -2.42 -12.38
N ILE A 14 -4.88 -2.71 -13.68
CA ILE A 14 -5.84 -3.66 -14.25
C ILE A 14 -5.59 -5.07 -13.69
N ILE A 15 -4.34 -5.51 -13.66
CA ILE A 15 -3.96 -6.81 -13.06
C ILE A 15 -4.38 -6.89 -11.60
N ALA A 16 -4.14 -5.82 -10.82
CA ALA A 16 -4.53 -5.76 -9.42
C ALA A 16 -6.06 -5.81 -9.25
N CYS A 17 -6.82 -5.07 -10.08
CA CYS A 17 -8.28 -5.11 -10.07
C CYS A 17 -8.82 -6.50 -10.41
N LEU A 18 -8.27 -7.16 -11.44
CA LEU A 18 -8.67 -8.53 -11.80
C LEU A 18 -8.35 -9.53 -10.69
N SER A 19 -7.17 -9.42 -10.07
CA SER A 19 -6.81 -10.27 -8.93
C SER A 19 -7.76 -10.08 -7.75
N MET A 20 -8.16 -8.83 -7.46
CA MET A 20 -9.12 -8.51 -6.42
C MET A 20 -10.52 -9.05 -6.75
N LEU A 21 -10.95 -8.95 -8.02
CA LEU A 21 -12.21 -9.53 -8.48
C LEU A 21 -12.25 -11.05 -8.27
N ILE A 22 -11.15 -11.75 -8.57
CA ILE A 22 -11.01 -13.20 -8.35
C ILE A 22 -11.15 -13.55 -6.86
N ASP A 23 -10.55 -12.75 -5.96
CA ASP A 23 -10.65 -12.97 -4.51
C ASP A 23 -12.10 -12.80 -4.01
N HIS A 24 -12.81 -11.77 -4.48
CA HIS A 24 -14.21 -11.54 -4.12
C HIS A 24 -15.14 -12.61 -4.72
N ALA A 25 -14.91 -13.03 -5.97
CA ALA A 25 -15.65 -14.11 -6.59
C ALA A 25 -15.50 -15.42 -5.80
N ARG A 26 -14.28 -15.70 -5.30
CA ARG A 26 -14.06 -16.83 -4.40
C ARG A 26 -14.92 -16.75 -3.14
N LEU A 27 -14.91 -15.60 -2.46
CA LEU A 27 -15.66 -15.44 -1.21
C LEU A 27 -17.17 -15.66 -1.39
N MET A 28 -17.73 -15.22 -2.53
CA MET A 28 -19.17 -15.25 -2.78
C MET A 28 -19.64 -16.51 -3.51
N LEU A 29 -18.86 -17.02 -4.49
CA LEU A 29 -19.29 -18.06 -5.42
C LEU A 29 -18.56 -19.39 -5.22
N PHE A 30 -17.27 -19.36 -4.83
CA PHE A 30 -16.41 -20.54 -4.81
C PHE A 30 -15.59 -20.66 -3.52
N PRO A 31 -16.22 -20.79 -2.33
CA PRO A 31 -15.51 -20.78 -1.04
C PRO A 31 -14.48 -21.91 -0.89
N ALA A 32 -14.68 -23.05 -1.59
CA ALA A 32 -13.79 -24.20 -1.54
C ALA A 32 -12.48 -24.02 -2.36
N GLN A 33 -12.40 -23.04 -3.27
CA GLN A 33 -11.28 -22.88 -4.19
C GLN A 33 -10.13 -22.04 -3.58
N SER A 34 -9.21 -22.70 -2.87
CA SER A 34 -8.11 -22.03 -2.16
C SER A 34 -7.13 -21.30 -3.08
N TRP A 35 -6.89 -21.77 -4.31
CA TRP A 35 -5.95 -21.13 -5.25
C TRP A 35 -6.37 -19.71 -5.64
N MET A 36 -7.67 -19.43 -5.73
CA MET A 36 -8.19 -18.10 -6.04
C MET A 36 -7.79 -17.06 -4.98
N ARG A 37 -7.65 -17.48 -3.72
CA ARG A 37 -7.18 -16.63 -2.63
C ARG A 37 -5.71 -16.24 -2.81
N TYR A 38 -4.86 -17.15 -3.31
CA TYR A 38 -3.46 -16.82 -3.58
C TYR A 38 -3.33 -15.79 -4.71
N VAL A 39 -4.12 -15.93 -5.76
CA VAL A 39 -4.18 -14.94 -6.86
C VAL A 39 -4.71 -13.60 -6.33
N GLY A 40 -5.77 -13.59 -5.55
CA GLY A 40 -6.34 -12.38 -4.96
C GLY A 40 -5.37 -11.60 -4.09
N ARG A 41 -4.56 -12.30 -3.30
CA ARG A 41 -3.54 -11.66 -2.44
C ARG A 41 -2.44 -10.93 -3.19
N LEU A 42 -2.22 -11.21 -4.49
CA LEU A 42 -1.30 -10.44 -5.33
C LEU A 42 -1.77 -9.01 -5.55
N ALA A 43 -3.06 -8.74 -5.48
CA ALA A 43 -3.62 -7.40 -5.63
C ALA A 43 -3.03 -6.42 -4.60
N PHE A 44 -2.88 -6.85 -3.36
CA PHE A 44 -2.45 -6.00 -2.25
C PHE A 44 -1.06 -5.36 -2.47
N PRO A 45 0.04 -6.11 -2.72
CA PRO A 45 1.34 -5.50 -2.95
C PRO A 45 1.40 -4.65 -4.22
N ILE A 46 0.61 -4.98 -5.26
CA ILE A 46 0.54 -4.17 -6.47
C ILE A 46 -0.15 -2.84 -6.17
N PHE A 47 -1.27 -2.84 -5.44
CA PHE A 47 -1.92 -1.60 -5.01
C PHE A 47 -1.05 -0.79 -4.06
N ALA A 48 -0.36 -1.41 -3.10
CA ALA A 48 0.56 -0.74 -2.20
C ALA A 48 1.66 0.01 -2.97
N PHE A 49 2.23 -0.62 -4.00
CA PHE A 49 3.20 0.01 -4.89
C PHE A 49 2.57 1.15 -5.70
N THR A 50 1.39 0.94 -6.31
CA THR A 50 0.74 1.98 -7.13
C THR A 50 0.28 3.19 -6.31
N ILE A 51 -0.13 3.00 -5.05
CA ILE A 51 -0.43 4.09 -4.10
C ILE A 51 0.83 4.89 -3.77
N SER A 52 1.93 4.21 -3.47
CA SER A 52 3.24 4.85 -3.23
C SER A 52 3.69 5.71 -4.42
N GLU A 53 3.60 5.17 -5.63
CA GLU A 53 3.89 5.92 -6.87
C GLU A 53 2.88 7.07 -7.09
N GLY A 54 1.60 6.84 -6.81
CA GLY A 54 0.56 7.87 -6.87
C GLY A 54 0.86 9.06 -5.96
N CYS A 55 1.29 8.83 -4.72
CA CYS A 55 1.72 9.88 -3.78
C CYS A 55 2.87 10.70 -4.33
N ARG A 56 3.83 10.05 -5.00
CA ARG A 56 5.03 10.69 -5.55
C ARG A 56 4.74 11.60 -6.73
N TYR A 57 3.84 11.18 -7.65
CA TYR A 57 3.56 11.92 -8.89
C TYR A 57 2.45 12.93 -8.78
N THR A 58 1.63 12.85 -7.75
CA THR A 58 0.49 13.74 -7.59
C THR A 58 0.95 15.15 -7.22
N LYS A 59 0.55 16.15 -8.01
CA LYS A 59 0.79 17.57 -7.73
C LYS A 59 -0.04 18.05 -6.53
N ASN A 60 -1.30 17.62 -6.45
CA ASN A 60 -2.21 18.02 -5.36
C ASN A 60 -2.41 16.84 -4.39
N LYS A 61 -1.61 16.85 -3.33
CA LYS A 61 -1.58 15.78 -2.31
C LYS A 61 -2.91 15.60 -1.58
N LEU A 62 -3.57 16.72 -1.26
CA LEU A 62 -4.85 16.69 -0.56
C LEU A 62 -5.95 16.07 -1.43
N LYS A 63 -6.02 16.47 -2.72
CA LYS A 63 -7.00 15.92 -3.67
C LYS A 63 -6.82 14.41 -3.83
N TYR A 64 -5.59 13.93 -3.89
CA TYR A 64 -5.30 12.49 -4.01
C TYR A 64 -5.73 11.72 -2.76
N PHE A 65 -5.40 12.24 -1.57
CA PHE A 65 -5.84 11.66 -0.30
C PHE A 65 -7.36 11.60 -0.22
N LEU A 66 -8.04 12.73 -0.49
CA LEU A 66 -9.50 12.80 -0.44
C LEU A 66 -10.17 11.86 -1.45
N LEU A 67 -9.59 11.69 -2.64
CA LEU A 67 -10.11 10.73 -3.62
C LEU A 67 -10.08 9.30 -3.07
N VAL A 68 -8.93 8.83 -2.58
CA VAL A 68 -8.79 7.46 -2.05
C VAL A 68 -9.65 7.26 -0.81
N PHE A 69 -9.68 8.25 0.08
CA PHE A 69 -10.49 8.23 1.30
C PHE A 69 -11.99 8.19 1.01
N SER A 70 -12.48 9.04 0.08
CA SER A 70 -13.90 9.06 -0.30
C SER A 70 -14.36 7.72 -0.88
N PHE A 71 -13.57 7.13 -1.78
CA PHE A 71 -13.85 5.78 -2.28
C PHE A 71 -13.83 4.74 -1.15
N GLY A 72 -12.89 4.87 -0.22
CA GLY A 72 -12.82 4.02 0.96
C GLY A 72 -14.09 4.10 1.81
N VAL A 73 -14.59 5.31 2.05
CA VAL A 73 -15.85 5.54 2.80
C VAL A 73 -17.05 4.95 2.06
N VAL A 74 -17.16 5.15 0.75
CA VAL A 74 -18.26 4.56 -0.05
C VAL A 74 -18.24 3.03 0.04
N CYS A 75 -17.08 2.41 -0.12
CA CYS A 75 -16.94 0.96 0.02
C CYS A 75 -17.27 0.50 1.45
N GLN A 76 -16.91 1.28 2.46
CA GLN A 76 -17.20 0.96 3.86
C GLN A 76 -18.70 1.03 4.16
N ILE A 77 -19.40 2.01 3.61
CA ILE A 77 -20.87 2.12 3.74
C ILE A 77 -21.53 0.91 3.07
N ALA A 78 -21.12 0.56 1.85
CA ALA A 78 -21.63 -0.62 1.16
C ALA A 78 -21.40 -1.92 1.97
N TYR A 79 -20.22 -2.06 2.58
CA TYR A 79 -19.92 -3.20 3.45
C TYR A 79 -20.79 -3.22 4.70
N ALA A 80 -20.97 -2.08 5.37
CA ALA A 80 -21.77 -1.97 6.58
C ALA A 80 -23.26 -2.29 6.34
N VAL A 81 -23.79 -1.99 5.15
CA VAL A 81 -25.16 -2.38 4.77
C VAL A 81 -25.32 -3.89 4.66
N VAL A 82 -24.30 -4.59 4.16
CA VAL A 82 -24.33 -6.05 3.98
C VAL A 82 -24.01 -6.79 5.30
N TYR A 83 -23.09 -6.23 6.10
CA TYR A 83 -22.59 -6.83 7.34
C TYR A 83 -22.69 -5.84 8.52
N PRO A 84 -23.90 -5.53 9.03
CA PRO A 84 -24.11 -4.46 10.02
C PRO A 84 -23.44 -4.74 11.38
N ASN A 85 -23.15 -5.99 11.70
CA ASN A 85 -22.56 -6.39 12.99
C ASN A 85 -21.04 -6.59 12.95
N ASP A 86 -20.39 -6.38 11.79
CA ASP A 86 -18.95 -6.57 11.64
C ASP A 86 -18.25 -5.24 11.36
N ILE A 87 -17.48 -4.77 12.33
CA ILE A 87 -16.67 -3.53 12.19
C ILE A 87 -15.32 -3.94 11.61
N TYR A 88 -15.28 -4.02 10.29
CA TYR A 88 -14.07 -4.32 9.54
C TYR A 88 -13.75 -3.22 8.54
N LEU A 89 -12.57 -2.61 8.67
CA LEU A 89 -12.16 -1.53 7.76
C LEU A 89 -11.46 -2.08 6.54
N GLY A 90 -12.02 -1.73 5.37
CA GLY A 90 -11.52 -2.17 4.08
C GLY A 90 -10.17 -1.55 3.69
N ILE A 91 -9.53 -2.16 2.69
CA ILE A 91 -8.17 -1.86 2.24
C ILE A 91 -7.96 -0.40 1.80
N LEU A 92 -8.99 0.28 1.25
CA LEU A 92 -8.88 1.68 0.83
C LEU A 92 -8.74 2.64 2.02
N ILE A 93 -9.38 2.32 3.15
CA ILE A 93 -9.17 3.06 4.40
C ILE A 93 -7.74 2.83 4.90
N THR A 94 -7.25 1.58 4.86
CA THR A 94 -5.86 1.25 5.19
C THR A 94 -4.86 2.06 4.35
N PHE A 95 -5.09 2.15 3.05
CA PHE A 95 -4.25 2.95 2.15
C PHE A 95 -4.35 4.46 2.41
N SER A 96 -5.47 4.95 2.88
CA SER A 96 -5.60 6.36 3.27
C SER A 96 -4.68 6.70 4.45
N PHE A 97 -4.58 5.83 5.46
CA PHE A 97 -3.58 5.99 6.52
C PHE A 97 -2.14 5.91 5.99
N SER A 98 -1.87 5.01 5.06
CA SER A 98 -0.56 4.92 4.41
C SER A 98 -0.19 6.20 3.68
N ILE A 99 -1.13 6.85 2.97
CA ILE A 99 -0.91 8.12 2.27
C ILE A 99 -0.53 9.23 3.25
N LEU A 100 -1.21 9.32 4.40
CA LEU A 100 -0.88 10.29 5.45
C LEU A 100 0.54 10.06 5.98
N LEU A 101 0.92 8.80 6.24
CA LEU A 101 2.27 8.47 6.68
C LEU A 101 3.33 8.79 5.60
N ILE A 102 3.06 8.54 4.32
CA ILE A 102 3.97 8.90 3.23
C ILE A 102 4.18 10.41 3.17
N TYR A 103 3.11 11.20 3.29
CA TYR A 103 3.23 12.66 3.26
C TYR A 103 3.96 13.22 4.49
N SER A 104 3.73 12.65 5.67
CA SER A 104 4.48 13.03 6.87
C SER A 104 5.96 12.64 6.75
N LEU A 105 6.27 11.50 6.14
CA LEU A 105 7.63 11.07 5.85
C LEU A 105 8.33 11.99 4.83
N GLU A 106 7.64 12.45 3.79
CA GLU A 106 8.18 13.42 2.84
C GLU A 106 8.47 14.77 3.51
N PHE A 107 7.56 15.23 4.39
CA PHE A 107 7.76 16.43 5.19
C PHE A 107 8.98 16.29 6.11
N LEU A 108 9.14 15.13 6.77
CA LEU A 108 10.30 14.81 7.58
C LEU A 108 11.59 14.85 6.76
N LYS A 109 11.63 14.18 5.60
CA LYS A 109 12.80 14.20 4.71
C LYS A 109 13.16 15.63 4.30
N LYS A 110 12.18 16.42 3.88
CA LYS A 110 12.40 17.81 3.49
C LYS A 110 12.99 18.62 4.65
N SER A 111 12.44 18.49 5.86
CA SER A 111 12.93 19.18 7.05
C SER A 111 14.35 18.77 7.46
N LEU A 112 14.74 17.52 7.26
CA LEU A 112 16.07 17.02 7.59
C LEU A 112 17.15 17.47 6.58
N PHE A 113 16.82 17.47 5.27
CA PHE A 113 17.77 17.78 4.21
C PHE A 113 17.89 19.27 3.89
N GLU A 114 16.87 20.08 4.17
CA GLU A 114 16.94 21.53 4.05
C GLU A 114 17.61 22.15 5.29
N LYS A 115 18.20 23.36 5.12
CA LYS A 115 18.75 24.16 6.23
C LYS A 115 17.60 24.78 7.07
N SER A 116 16.72 23.92 7.61
CA SER A 116 15.63 24.35 8.46
C SER A 116 16.07 24.52 9.92
N LYS A 117 15.34 25.38 10.66
CA LYS A 117 15.57 25.58 12.09
C LYS A 117 15.47 24.24 12.86
N PRO A 118 16.26 24.02 13.93
CA PRO A 118 16.25 22.76 14.66
C PRO A 118 14.88 22.39 15.23
N ILE A 119 14.08 23.38 15.60
CA ILE A 119 12.71 23.18 16.07
C ILE A 119 11.80 22.52 15.02
N ASN A 120 11.94 22.89 13.74
CA ASN A 120 11.17 22.30 12.64
C ASN A 120 11.56 20.83 12.40
N LYS A 121 12.82 20.46 12.64
CA LYS A 121 13.30 19.07 12.55
C LYS A 121 12.68 18.22 13.65
N ILE A 122 12.70 18.72 14.88
CA ILE A 122 12.11 18.01 16.03
C ILE A 122 10.61 17.83 15.83
N SER A 123 9.90 18.90 15.43
CA SER A 123 8.45 18.83 15.19
C SER A 123 8.06 17.85 14.07
N SER A 124 8.84 17.77 13.00
CA SER A 124 8.57 16.83 11.91
C SER A 124 8.83 15.37 12.31
N ILE A 125 9.84 15.11 13.14
CA ILE A 125 10.09 13.78 13.70
C ILE A 125 8.95 13.40 14.64
N ALA A 126 8.55 14.28 15.55
CA ALA A 126 7.47 14.05 16.49
C ALA A 126 6.15 13.77 15.77
N LEU A 127 5.82 14.53 14.71
CA LEU A 127 4.64 14.31 13.89
C LEU A 127 4.65 12.91 13.23
N PHE A 128 5.76 12.52 12.62
CA PHE A 128 5.86 11.21 11.98
C PHE A 128 5.70 10.07 13.00
N LEU A 129 6.42 10.15 14.13
CA LEU A 129 6.35 9.13 15.18
C LEU A 129 4.95 9.05 15.81
N SER A 130 4.30 10.19 16.07
CA SER A 130 2.94 10.21 16.63
C SER A 130 1.93 9.56 15.68
N LEU A 131 2.04 9.81 14.37
CA LEU A 131 1.18 9.16 13.37
C LEU A 131 1.42 7.66 13.28
N VAL A 132 2.69 7.20 13.34
CA VAL A 132 3.01 5.76 13.34
C VAL A 132 2.43 5.08 14.58
N LEU A 133 2.62 5.67 15.77
CA LEU A 133 2.06 5.16 17.02
C LEU A 133 0.53 5.15 16.99
N PHE A 134 -0.09 6.21 16.50
CA PHE A 134 -1.54 6.27 16.31
C PHE A 134 -2.04 5.13 15.42
N CYS A 135 -1.43 4.93 14.24
CA CYS A 135 -1.79 3.83 13.35
C CYS A 135 -1.61 2.45 14.02
N TYR A 136 -0.53 2.27 14.78
CA TYR A 136 -0.27 1.02 15.50
C TYR A 136 -1.37 0.75 16.54
N PHE A 137 -1.65 1.68 17.44
CA PHE A 137 -2.69 1.51 18.47
C PHE A 137 -4.09 1.40 17.86
N PHE A 138 -4.36 2.11 16.77
CA PHE A 138 -5.63 2.04 16.04
C PHE A 138 -5.87 0.63 15.49
N THR A 139 -4.85 0.00 14.88
CA THR A 139 -4.97 -1.36 14.33
C THR A 139 -5.07 -2.45 15.41
N LEU A 140 -4.69 -2.17 16.65
CA LEU A 140 -4.93 -3.08 17.78
C LEU A 140 -6.39 -3.08 18.24
N LYS A 141 -7.08 -1.93 18.11
CA LYS A 141 -8.48 -1.79 18.57
C LYS A 141 -9.50 -2.08 17.48
N VAL A 142 -9.16 -1.80 16.23
CA VAL A 142 -10.07 -1.92 15.09
C VAL A 142 -9.50 -2.93 14.09
N ARG A 143 -10.35 -3.86 13.64
CA ARG A 143 -9.96 -4.82 12.60
C ARG A 143 -9.81 -4.09 11.27
N VAL A 144 -8.57 -3.99 10.81
CA VAL A 144 -8.19 -3.32 9.56
C VAL A 144 -7.61 -4.36 8.61
N ASP A 145 -7.92 -4.20 7.31
CA ASP A 145 -7.40 -5.12 6.29
C ASP A 145 -5.88 -5.12 6.27
N TYR A 146 -5.28 -6.30 6.36
CA TYR A 146 -3.83 -6.55 6.55
C TYR A 146 -3.20 -5.90 7.80
N GLY A 147 -3.99 -5.33 8.73
CA GLY A 147 -3.53 -4.74 9.98
C GLY A 147 -2.46 -3.66 9.79
N PHE A 148 -1.56 -3.52 10.78
CA PHE A 148 -0.47 -2.53 10.73
C PHE A 148 0.49 -2.73 9.56
N MET A 149 0.75 -3.98 9.15
CA MET A 149 1.59 -4.29 7.98
C MET A 149 0.98 -3.76 6.68
N GLY A 150 -0.36 -3.75 6.58
CA GLY A 150 -1.08 -3.17 5.46
C GLY A 150 -0.82 -1.67 5.30
N ILE A 151 -0.74 -0.94 6.41
CA ILE A 151 -0.43 0.49 6.42
C ILE A 151 1.04 0.73 6.08
N MET A 152 1.96 -0.09 6.61
CA MET A 152 3.40 0.12 6.46
C MET A 152 3.94 -0.25 5.09
N LEU A 153 3.32 -1.19 4.37
CA LEU A 153 3.85 -1.64 3.07
C LEU A 153 3.95 -0.52 2.02
N PRO A 154 2.95 0.34 1.78
CA PRO A 154 3.09 1.48 0.87
C PRO A 154 4.16 2.47 1.33
N VAL A 155 4.33 2.67 2.65
CA VAL A 155 5.37 3.54 3.22
C VAL A 155 6.76 2.99 2.90
N ILE A 156 6.98 1.69 3.09
CA ILE A 156 8.23 1.00 2.74
C ILE A 156 8.49 1.11 1.24
N CYS A 157 7.47 0.91 0.40
CA CYS A 157 7.59 1.10 -1.05
C CYS A 157 8.01 2.53 -1.41
N SER A 158 7.53 3.55 -0.67
CA SER A 158 7.91 4.95 -0.89
C SER A 158 9.36 5.27 -0.48
N LEU A 159 9.90 4.54 0.49
CA LEU A 159 11.31 4.66 0.92
C LEU A 159 12.27 4.07 -0.11
N LEU A 160 11.85 3.02 -0.79
CA LEU A 160 12.64 2.34 -1.81
C LEU A 160 12.60 3.16 -3.10
N ASP A 161 13.45 4.19 -3.20
CA ASP A 161 13.59 4.99 -4.43
C ASP A 161 14.39 4.21 -5.48
N PHE A 162 13.67 3.45 -6.30
CA PHE A 162 14.27 2.60 -7.33
C PHE A 162 14.88 3.39 -8.50
N ARG A 163 14.68 4.72 -8.59
CA ARG A 163 15.15 5.56 -9.71
C ARG A 163 16.53 6.17 -9.53
N LYS A 164 17.08 6.23 -8.32
CA LYS A 164 18.43 6.73 -8.10
C LYS A 164 19.54 5.82 -8.65
N ILE A 165 19.17 4.65 -9.15
CA ILE A 165 20.12 3.74 -9.77
C ILE A 165 20.18 4.07 -11.27
N LYS A 166 21.26 4.74 -11.66
CA LYS A 166 21.51 5.37 -12.98
C LYS A 166 21.60 4.45 -14.22
N ASN A 167 21.29 3.14 -14.08
CA ASN A 167 21.31 2.16 -15.18
C ASN A 167 19.98 1.41 -15.30
N PHE A 168 18.96 2.14 -15.77
CA PHE A 168 17.57 1.66 -15.84
C PHE A 168 17.37 0.44 -16.77
N GLU A 169 18.20 0.26 -17.77
CA GLU A 169 18.02 -0.80 -18.79
C GLU A 169 18.40 -2.21 -18.32
N LYS A 170 19.36 -2.31 -17.38
CA LYS A 170 19.75 -3.58 -16.73
C LYS A 170 18.88 -3.93 -15.53
N ILE A 171 18.12 -2.97 -15.05
CA ILE A 171 17.38 -2.99 -13.78
C ILE A 171 15.98 -3.54 -13.94
N ASP A 172 15.31 -3.40 -15.12
CA ASP A 172 13.95 -3.93 -15.31
C ASP A 172 13.87 -5.45 -15.05
N LYS A 173 14.88 -6.22 -15.50
CA LYS A 173 14.98 -7.66 -15.19
C LYS A 173 15.39 -7.94 -13.74
N LEU A 174 16.26 -7.09 -13.18
CA LEU A 174 16.76 -7.25 -11.81
C LEU A 174 15.73 -6.80 -10.78
N ILE A 175 14.95 -5.75 -11.08
CA ILE A 175 13.86 -5.26 -10.23
C ILE A 175 12.73 -6.27 -10.20
N PHE A 176 12.32 -6.83 -11.33
CA PHE A 176 11.29 -7.86 -11.38
C PHE A 176 11.74 -9.12 -10.61
N LYS A 177 13.01 -9.53 -10.76
CA LYS A 177 13.61 -10.65 -10.01
C LYS A 177 13.71 -10.34 -8.51
N LYS A 178 14.16 -9.13 -8.11
CA LYS A 178 14.22 -8.71 -6.70
C LYS A 178 12.85 -8.44 -6.10
N PHE A 179 11.91 -7.91 -6.86
CA PHE A 179 10.51 -7.74 -6.46
C PHE A 179 9.86 -9.10 -6.26
N ALA A 180 10.01 -10.03 -7.20
CA ALA A 180 9.52 -11.40 -7.07
C ALA A 180 10.18 -12.14 -5.90
N LEU A 181 11.49 -11.98 -5.69
CA LEU A 181 12.20 -12.60 -4.55
C LEU A 181 11.78 -12.01 -3.20
N ARG A 182 11.55 -10.70 -3.13
CA ARG A 182 11.05 -10.03 -1.91
C ARG A 182 9.58 -10.30 -1.67
N LEU A 183 8.79 -10.42 -2.74
CA LEU A 183 7.40 -10.88 -2.67
C LEU A 183 7.36 -12.32 -2.15
N ALA A 184 8.22 -13.21 -2.66
CA ALA A 184 8.35 -14.57 -2.16
C ALA A 184 8.80 -14.63 -0.70
N PHE A 185 9.78 -13.79 -0.31
CA PHE A 185 10.22 -13.66 1.08
C PHE A 185 9.11 -13.11 1.98
N PHE A 186 8.35 -12.13 1.50
CA PHE A 186 7.20 -11.58 2.23
C PHE A 186 6.07 -12.62 2.35
N PHE A 187 5.82 -13.43 1.30
CA PHE A 187 4.85 -14.53 1.36
C PHE A 187 5.28 -15.64 2.33
N THR A 188 6.57 -15.97 2.42
CA THR A 188 7.06 -16.94 3.39
C THR A 188 6.95 -16.41 4.82
N LEU A 189 7.31 -15.14 5.06
CA LEU A 189 7.15 -14.48 6.35
C LEU A 189 5.67 -14.36 6.75
N PHE A 190 4.80 -13.99 5.81
CA PHE A 190 3.35 -13.90 6.03
C PHE A 190 2.71 -15.27 6.28
N LYS A 191 3.20 -16.34 5.62
CA LYS A 191 2.77 -17.70 5.86
C LYS A 191 3.11 -18.16 7.28
N VAL A 192 4.29 -17.80 7.79
CA VAL A 192 4.71 -18.08 9.17
C VAL A 192 3.85 -17.32 10.18
N ILE A 193 3.53 -16.04 9.92
CA ILE A 193 2.72 -15.18 10.82
C ILE A 193 1.23 -15.58 10.79
N CYS A 194 0.69 -16.08 9.69
CA CYS A 194 -0.70 -16.54 9.59
C CYS A 194 -0.91 -18.02 9.93
N SER A 195 0.16 -18.75 10.27
CA SER A 195 0.10 -20.16 10.75
C SER A 195 0.10 -20.25 12.27
N ILE A 196 0.17 -19.09 12.96
CA ILE A 196 -0.04 -18.90 14.39
C ILE A 196 -1.40 -18.22 14.58
#